data_16cedc8a474b40d11303464e08f2e546
#
_entry.id   16cedc8a474b40d11303464e08f2e546
#
_cell.length_a   1.000
_cell.length_b   1.000
_cell.length_c   1.000
_cell.angle_alpha   90.00
_cell.angle_beta   90.00
_cell.angle_gamma   90.00
#
_symmetry.space_group_name_H-M   'P 1'
#
loop_
_entity.id
_entity.type
_entity.pdbx_description
1 polymer ?
#
loop_
_entity_poly.entity_id
_entity_poly.type
_entity_poly.pdbx_seq_one_letter_code
_entity_poly.pdbx_strand_id
1 'polypeptide(L)'
;MILASWNINSVRIRLEIFKNWYEKRKPSIVLLQEIKCESSEFPVDFFLELGLKSYIYGQKGRNGVAILVKESLLDESDKITEVNLTDKLEARVIKFFFKRINTTIYNVYAPNGNPISDSQKFSNKIKWYEKLKDLILPYIYNEKKVIIGGDFNVL
;
A
#
# COMPACT_ATOMS: atom_id res chain seq x y z
N MET A 1 -11.69 14.13 4.92
CA MET A 1 -10.85 13.27 4.06
C MET A 1 -11.05 11.83 4.52
N ILE A 2 -11.29 10.90 3.58
CA ILE A 2 -11.49 9.46 3.86
C ILE A 2 -10.31 8.71 3.27
N LEU A 3 -9.66 7.87 4.07
CA LEU A 3 -8.66 6.90 3.63
C LEU A 3 -9.26 5.50 3.77
N ALA A 4 -9.14 4.70 2.73
CA ALA A 4 -9.60 3.31 2.71
C ALA A 4 -8.41 2.37 2.46
N SER A 5 -8.49 1.16 3.00
CA SER A 5 -7.54 0.08 2.73
C SER A 5 -8.29 -1.16 2.26
N TRP A 6 -7.77 -1.82 1.21
CA TRP A 6 -8.39 -3.00 0.62
C TRP A 6 -7.36 -3.97 0.04
N ASN A 7 -7.25 -5.16 0.61
CA ASN A 7 -6.59 -6.27 -0.09
C ASN A 7 -7.49 -6.69 -1.26
N ILE A 8 -7.14 -6.25 -2.46
CA ILE A 8 -7.98 -6.41 -3.65
C ILE A 8 -7.83 -7.80 -4.30
N ASN A 9 -6.80 -8.54 -3.92
CA ASN A 9 -6.53 -9.89 -4.43
C ASN A 9 -6.64 -9.96 -5.96
N SER A 10 -5.73 -9.32 -6.68
CA SER A 10 -5.68 -9.08 -8.13
C SER A 10 -6.57 -7.92 -8.61
N VAL A 11 -5.92 -6.78 -8.86
CA VAL A 11 -6.60 -5.55 -9.28
C VAL A 11 -7.28 -5.70 -10.64
N ARG A 12 -6.64 -6.37 -11.61
CA ARG A 12 -7.12 -6.45 -13.00
C ARG A 12 -8.47 -7.14 -13.16
N ILE A 13 -8.81 -8.07 -12.27
CA ILE A 13 -10.08 -8.80 -12.34
C ILE A 13 -11.18 -8.19 -11.47
N ARG A 14 -10.91 -7.08 -10.77
CA ARG A 14 -11.84 -6.46 -9.82
C ARG A 14 -12.17 -5.00 -10.13
N LEU A 15 -11.90 -4.55 -11.34
CA LEU A 15 -12.08 -3.15 -11.74
C LEU A 15 -13.54 -2.70 -11.58
N GLU A 16 -14.50 -3.48 -12.07
CA GLU A 16 -15.93 -3.14 -11.96
C GLU A 16 -16.41 -3.12 -10.50
N ILE A 17 -15.94 -4.05 -9.68
CA ILE A 17 -16.27 -4.08 -8.25
C ILE A 17 -15.69 -2.83 -7.56
N PHE A 18 -14.44 -2.49 -7.91
CA PHE A 18 -13.79 -1.29 -7.41
C PHE A 18 -14.56 -0.03 -7.79
N LYS A 19 -14.92 0.13 -9.06
CA LYS A 19 -15.68 1.27 -9.57
C LYS A 19 -16.98 1.46 -8.81
N ASN A 20 -17.80 0.40 -8.73
CA ASN A 20 -19.09 0.43 -8.02
C ASN A 20 -18.97 0.81 -6.55
N TRP A 21 -17.92 0.34 -5.87
CA TRP A 21 -17.63 0.70 -4.50
C TRP A 21 -17.14 2.15 -4.38
N TYR A 22 -16.21 2.56 -5.27
CA TYR A 22 -15.61 3.89 -5.26
C TYR A 22 -16.64 4.98 -5.51
N GLU A 23 -17.54 4.79 -6.46
CA GLU A 23 -18.62 5.76 -6.77
C GLU A 23 -19.55 6.01 -5.58
N LYS A 24 -19.75 5.00 -4.74
CA LYS A 24 -20.57 5.10 -3.52
C LYS A 24 -19.83 5.74 -2.34
N ARG A 25 -18.56 5.46 -2.17
CA ARG A 25 -17.78 5.84 -0.97
C ARG A 25 -16.90 7.06 -1.19
N LYS A 26 -16.40 7.26 -2.39
CA LYS A 26 -15.56 8.39 -2.84
C LYS A 26 -14.41 8.72 -1.88
N PRO A 27 -13.62 7.74 -1.41
CA PRO A 27 -12.49 8.01 -0.53
C PRO A 27 -11.47 8.93 -1.22
N SER A 28 -10.74 9.69 -0.43
CA SER A 28 -9.69 10.59 -0.93
C SER A 28 -8.42 9.83 -1.30
N ILE A 29 -8.14 8.75 -0.56
CA ILE A 29 -6.97 7.90 -0.70
C ILE A 29 -7.41 6.45 -0.54
N VAL A 30 -6.90 5.57 -1.41
CA VAL A 30 -7.12 4.12 -1.30
C VAL A 30 -5.78 3.40 -1.29
N LEU A 31 -5.58 2.55 -0.30
CA LEU A 31 -4.43 1.66 -0.15
C LEU A 31 -4.83 0.28 -0.65
N LEU A 32 -4.19 -0.19 -1.73
CA LEU A 32 -4.44 -1.52 -2.29
C LEU A 32 -3.29 -2.47 -1.96
N GLN A 33 -3.63 -3.69 -1.57
CA GLN A 33 -2.69 -4.79 -1.35
C GLN A 33 -3.04 -5.96 -2.27
N GLU A 34 -2.07 -6.81 -2.56
CA GLU A 34 -2.18 -7.94 -3.49
C GLU A 34 -2.69 -7.53 -4.87
N ILE A 35 -2.11 -6.50 -5.47
CA ILE A 35 -2.47 -6.08 -6.84
C ILE A 35 -2.12 -7.14 -7.89
N LYS A 36 -1.13 -8.02 -7.60
CA LYS A 36 -0.73 -9.22 -8.37
C LYS A 36 -0.41 -8.95 -9.84
N CYS A 37 0.18 -7.79 -10.13
CA CYS A 37 0.70 -7.43 -11.45
C CYS A 37 1.97 -6.61 -11.32
N GLU A 38 2.76 -6.56 -12.36
CA GLU A 38 3.87 -5.63 -12.48
C GLU A 38 3.35 -4.19 -12.59
N SER A 39 4.20 -3.21 -12.28
CA SER A 39 3.78 -1.80 -12.33
C SER A 39 3.34 -1.37 -13.73
N SER A 40 3.98 -1.93 -14.77
CA SER A 40 3.63 -1.70 -16.19
C SER A 40 2.30 -2.30 -16.62
N GLU A 41 1.81 -3.31 -15.91
CA GLU A 41 0.54 -3.99 -16.19
C GLU A 41 -0.64 -3.43 -15.37
N PHE A 42 -0.37 -2.49 -14.48
CA PHE A 42 -1.41 -1.88 -13.65
C PHE A 42 -2.34 -1.01 -14.50
N PRO A 43 -3.66 -1.12 -14.36
CA PRO A 43 -4.63 -0.42 -15.22
C PRO A 43 -4.76 1.07 -14.86
N VAL A 44 -3.69 1.84 -15.08
CA VAL A 44 -3.59 3.27 -14.70
C VAL A 44 -4.72 4.09 -15.31
N ASP A 45 -5.03 3.89 -16.59
CA ASP A 45 -6.04 4.68 -17.31
C ASP A 45 -7.43 4.52 -16.68
N PHE A 46 -7.79 3.31 -16.26
CA PHE A 46 -9.05 3.05 -15.56
C PHE A 46 -9.19 3.90 -14.29
N PHE A 47 -8.13 4.02 -13.50
CA PHE A 47 -8.14 4.82 -12.27
C PHE A 47 -8.10 6.32 -12.56
N LEU A 48 -7.40 6.75 -13.61
CA LEU A 48 -7.41 8.15 -14.06
C LEU A 48 -8.81 8.61 -14.50
N GLU A 49 -9.56 7.76 -15.19
CA GLU A 49 -10.97 8.05 -15.54
C GLU A 49 -11.87 8.26 -14.31
N LEU A 50 -11.51 7.67 -13.18
CA LEU A 50 -12.16 7.90 -11.88
C LEU A 50 -11.60 9.11 -11.11
N GLY A 51 -10.65 9.87 -11.70
CA GLY A 51 -9.96 10.98 -11.06
C GLY A 51 -8.96 10.57 -9.99
N LEU A 52 -8.41 9.35 -10.10
CA LEU A 52 -7.43 8.79 -9.18
C LEU A 52 -6.07 8.62 -9.84
N LYS A 53 -5.05 9.27 -9.31
CA LYS A 53 -3.67 8.99 -9.67
C LYS A 53 -3.15 7.78 -8.91
N SER A 54 -2.49 6.88 -9.63
CA SER A 54 -1.96 5.62 -9.09
C SER A 54 -0.47 5.69 -8.85
N TYR A 55 -0.02 5.28 -7.67
CA TYR A 55 1.37 5.06 -7.31
C TYR A 55 1.55 3.57 -6.99
N ILE A 56 2.44 2.90 -7.71
CA ILE A 56 2.43 1.44 -7.81
C ILE A 56 3.82 0.90 -7.49
N TYR A 57 3.87 -0.11 -6.62
CA TYR A 57 5.00 -0.99 -6.46
C TYR A 57 4.52 -2.41 -6.76
N GLY A 58 4.70 -2.83 -8.01
CA GLY A 58 4.16 -4.07 -8.54
C GLY A 58 5.12 -5.25 -8.44
N GLN A 59 4.55 -6.45 -8.50
CA GLN A 59 5.31 -7.70 -8.59
C GLN A 59 4.48 -8.72 -9.37
N LYS A 60 5.13 -9.45 -10.28
CA LYS A 60 4.45 -10.40 -11.17
C LYS A 60 3.75 -11.52 -10.39
N GLY A 61 2.46 -11.65 -10.60
CA GLY A 61 1.63 -12.76 -10.15
C GLY A 61 1.41 -12.89 -8.63
N ARG A 62 2.09 -12.10 -7.81
CA ARG A 62 1.98 -12.13 -6.34
C ARG A 62 2.29 -10.75 -5.74
N ASN A 63 1.95 -10.56 -4.45
CA ASN A 63 2.22 -9.30 -3.74
C ASN A 63 1.74 -8.07 -4.52
N GLY A 64 2.49 -7.00 -4.45
CA GLY A 64 2.20 -5.71 -5.06
C GLY A 64 1.28 -4.85 -4.21
N VAL A 65 1.66 -3.60 -4.07
CA VAL A 65 0.90 -2.58 -3.34
C VAL A 65 0.73 -1.34 -4.21
N ALA A 66 -0.37 -0.63 -4.05
CA ALA A 66 -0.59 0.64 -4.72
C ALA A 66 -1.28 1.64 -3.79
N ILE A 67 -1.00 2.92 -4.00
CA ILE A 67 -1.71 4.03 -3.37
C ILE A 67 -2.42 4.81 -4.47
N LEU A 68 -3.72 4.93 -4.37
CA LEU A 68 -4.55 5.74 -5.25
C LEU A 68 -4.92 7.02 -4.53
N VAL A 69 -4.72 8.17 -5.16
CA VAL A 69 -5.02 9.48 -4.57
C VAL A 69 -5.85 10.29 -5.55
N LYS A 70 -6.89 10.97 -5.06
CA LYS A 70 -7.63 11.94 -5.88
C LYS A 70 -6.67 12.96 -6.46
N GLU A 71 -6.64 13.12 -7.79
CA GLU A 71 -5.75 14.06 -8.47
C GLU A 71 -5.93 15.50 -7.97
N SER A 72 -7.15 15.90 -7.66
CA SER A 72 -7.48 17.23 -7.14
C SER A 72 -6.85 17.56 -5.78
N LEU A 73 -6.29 16.56 -5.09
CA LEU A 73 -5.65 16.71 -3.78
C LEU A 73 -4.12 16.72 -3.86
N LEU A 74 -3.55 16.37 -5.01
CA LEU A 74 -2.11 16.24 -5.20
C LEU A 74 -1.41 17.59 -5.35
N ASP A 75 -0.14 17.59 -4.93
CA ASP A 75 0.80 18.69 -5.06
C ASP A 75 2.07 18.17 -5.76
N GLU A 76 2.78 19.03 -6.51
CA GLU A 76 4.02 18.64 -7.21
C GLU A 76 5.14 18.19 -6.26
N SER A 77 5.06 18.56 -5.00
CA SER A 77 6.00 18.16 -3.96
C SER A 77 5.65 16.87 -3.22
N ASP A 78 4.53 16.23 -3.58
CA ASP A 78 4.19 14.90 -3.07
C ASP A 78 5.23 13.88 -3.55
N LYS A 79 5.68 13.02 -2.64
CA LYS A 79 6.74 12.06 -2.92
C LYS A 79 6.29 10.63 -2.65
N ILE A 80 6.66 9.75 -3.57
CA ILE A 80 6.45 8.32 -3.44
C ILE A 80 7.80 7.59 -3.30
N THR A 81 7.84 6.53 -2.53
CA THR A 81 9.03 5.71 -2.36
C THR A 81 8.63 4.24 -2.17
N GLU A 82 9.20 3.37 -2.96
CA GLU A 82 9.17 1.93 -2.74
C GLU A 82 10.07 1.58 -1.55
N VAL A 83 9.60 0.71 -0.66
CA VAL A 83 10.32 0.35 0.56
C VAL A 83 10.51 -1.16 0.63
N ASN A 84 11.76 -1.58 0.74
CA ASN A 84 12.13 -2.98 0.96
C ASN A 84 12.60 -3.16 2.40
N LEU A 85 11.89 -3.97 3.16
CA LEU A 85 12.19 -4.24 4.56
C LEU A 85 13.10 -5.47 4.76
N THR A 86 13.33 -6.24 3.71
CA THR A 86 14.17 -7.45 3.74
C THR A 86 15.08 -7.49 2.51
N ASP A 87 16.06 -8.37 2.51
CA ASP A 87 16.96 -8.59 1.36
C ASP A 87 16.22 -9.17 0.13
N LYS A 88 15.03 -9.72 0.34
CA LYS A 88 14.16 -10.16 -0.76
C LYS A 88 13.42 -8.94 -1.32
N LEU A 89 13.54 -8.73 -2.61
CA LEU A 89 12.75 -7.73 -3.32
C LEU A 89 11.30 -8.21 -3.42
N GLU A 90 10.49 -7.80 -2.45
CA GLU A 90 9.06 -8.10 -2.39
C GLU A 90 8.27 -6.80 -2.32
N ALA A 91 7.37 -6.60 -3.26
CA ALA A 91 6.52 -5.42 -3.36
C ALA A 91 5.43 -5.43 -2.26
N ARG A 92 5.83 -5.11 -1.03
CA ARG A 92 4.99 -5.17 0.17
C ARG A 92 4.77 -3.84 0.86
N VAL A 93 5.62 -2.84 0.59
CA VAL A 93 5.53 -1.54 1.27
C VAL A 93 5.81 -0.42 0.28
N ILE A 94 4.91 0.55 0.25
CA ILE A 94 5.08 1.80 -0.47
C ILE A 94 4.80 2.97 0.47
N LYS A 95 5.63 4.01 0.40
CA LYS A 95 5.54 5.21 1.22
C LYS A 95 5.14 6.38 0.36
N PHE A 96 4.16 7.15 0.81
CA PHE A 96 3.70 8.39 0.18
C PHE A 96 3.75 9.54 1.17
N PHE A 97 4.51 10.58 0.86
CA PHE A 97 4.46 11.83 1.62
C PHE A 97 3.40 12.73 1.02
N PHE A 98 2.32 12.94 1.74
CA PHE A 98 1.20 13.78 1.35
C PHE A 98 1.36 15.16 1.96
N LYS A 99 1.86 16.10 1.19
CA LYS A 99 2.21 17.44 1.65
C LYS A 99 1.02 18.22 2.16
N ARG A 100 -0.13 18.09 1.52
CA ARG A 100 -1.36 18.82 1.87
C ARG A 100 -1.72 18.74 3.36
N ILE A 101 -1.44 17.63 4.00
CA ILE A 101 -1.67 17.41 5.43
C ILE A 101 -0.36 17.17 6.21
N ASN A 102 0.77 17.36 5.55
CA ASN A 102 2.11 17.13 6.12
C ASN A 102 2.22 15.76 6.82
N THR A 103 1.80 14.70 6.13
CA THR A 103 1.70 13.35 6.70
C THR A 103 2.35 12.34 5.77
N THR A 104 3.13 11.44 6.35
CA THR A 104 3.63 10.27 5.63
C THR A 104 2.64 9.11 5.76
N ILE A 105 2.28 8.50 4.65
CA ILE A 105 1.35 7.37 4.59
C ILE A 105 2.12 6.15 4.10
N TYR A 106 2.07 5.06 4.86
CA TYR A 106 2.57 3.75 4.47
C TYR A 106 1.41 2.84 4.11
N ASN A 107 1.48 2.23 2.93
CA ASN A 107 0.65 1.10 2.57
C ASN A 107 1.48 -0.17 2.73
N VAL A 108 1.03 -1.08 3.58
CA VAL A 108 1.77 -2.29 3.93
C VAL A 108 0.97 -3.55 3.60
N TYR A 109 1.68 -4.58 3.16
CA TYR A 109 1.19 -5.93 2.98
C TYR A 109 2.12 -6.90 3.70
N ALA A 110 1.79 -7.23 4.95
CA ALA A 110 2.63 -8.09 5.79
C ALA A 110 2.67 -9.53 5.28
N PRO A 111 3.78 -10.26 5.47
CA PRO A 111 3.84 -11.69 5.18
C PRO A 111 2.80 -12.47 5.98
N ASN A 112 2.18 -13.48 5.36
CA ASN A 112 1.16 -14.30 6.03
C ASN A 112 1.74 -15.08 7.23
N GLY A 113 2.92 -15.69 7.11
CA GLY A 113 3.55 -16.46 8.19
C GLY A 113 2.89 -17.80 8.50
N ASN A 114 1.87 -18.20 7.75
CA ASN A 114 1.19 -19.48 7.93
C ASN A 114 1.78 -20.58 7.03
N PRO A 115 1.69 -21.86 7.45
CA PRO A 115 1.26 -22.30 8.78
C PRO A 115 2.29 -21.96 9.87
N ILE A 116 1.82 -21.77 11.11
CA ILE A 116 2.71 -21.50 12.28
C ILE A 116 3.70 -22.65 12.52
N SER A 117 3.36 -23.87 12.10
CA SER A 117 4.25 -25.03 12.11
C SER A 117 5.49 -24.87 11.21
N ASP A 118 5.44 -23.97 10.20
CA ASP A 118 6.61 -23.56 9.45
C ASP A 118 7.34 -22.43 10.21
N SER A 119 8.23 -22.84 11.11
CA SER A 119 8.98 -21.93 11.98
C SER A 119 9.76 -20.86 11.20
N GLN A 120 10.20 -21.18 9.98
CA GLN A 120 10.94 -20.24 9.13
C GLN A 120 10.02 -19.13 8.58
N LYS A 121 8.82 -19.48 8.12
CA LYS A 121 7.85 -18.48 7.65
C LYS A 121 7.41 -17.57 8.78
N PHE A 122 7.13 -18.12 9.94
CA PHE A 122 6.74 -17.35 11.11
C PHE A 122 7.88 -16.42 11.56
N SER A 123 9.12 -16.93 11.65
CA SER A 123 10.30 -16.14 11.99
C SER A 123 10.52 -15.00 11.00
N ASN A 124 10.37 -15.25 9.69
CA ASN A 124 10.49 -14.22 8.67
C ASN A 124 9.42 -13.12 8.82
N LYS A 125 8.20 -13.49 9.19
CA LYS A 125 7.13 -12.53 9.50
C LYS A 125 7.50 -11.64 10.68
N ILE A 126 8.01 -12.21 11.77
CA ILE A 126 8.44 -11.45 12.96
C ILE A 126 9.56 -10.46 12.59
N LYS A 127 10.59 -10.93 11.88
CA LYS A 127 11.68 -10.06 11.40
C LYS A 127 11.18 -8.93 10.51
N TRP A 128 10.19 -9.20 9.68
CA TRP A 128 9.58 -8.17 8.83
C TRP A 128 8.89 -7.09 9.67
N TYR A 129 8.17 -7.47 10.74
CA TYR A 129 7.56 -6.51 11.67
C TYR A 129 8.58 -5.72 12.47
N GLU A 130 9.69 -6.33 12.88
CA GLU A 130 10.80 -5.63 13.54
C GLU A 130 11.36 -4.53 12.62
N LYS A 131 11.59 -4.85 11.34
CA LYS A 131 12.04 -3.87 10.34
C LYS A 131 11.00 -2.76 10.11
N LEU A 132 9.72 -3.10 10.04
CA LEU A 132 8.66 -2.09 9.94
C LEU A 132 8.65 -1.17 11.16
N LYS A 133 8.76 -1.72 12.36
CA LYS A 133 8.87 -0.95 13.60
C LYS A 133 10.04 0.03 13.53
N ASP A 134 11.23 -0.44 13.17
CA ASP A 134 12.44 0.39 13.08
C ASP A 134 12.30 1.52 12.06
N LEU A 135 11.57 1.29 10.97
CA LEU A 135 11.25 2.29 9.96
C LEU A 135 10.31 3.39 10.51
N ILE A 136 9.38 3.03 11.39
CA ILE A 136 8.33 3.94 11.88
C ILE A 136 8.76 4.71 13.12
N LEU A 137 9.57 4.13 14.01
CA LEU A 137 9.98 4.75 15.26
C LEU A 137 10.53 6.18 15.10
N PRO A 138 11.35 6.52 14.09
CA PRO A 138 11.84 7.89 13.91
C PRO A 138 10.73 8.93 13.70
N TYR A 139 9.59 8.55 13.13
CA TYR A 139 8.43 9.46 12.98
C TYR A 139 7.80 9.75 14.33
N ILE A 140 7.68 8.74 15.18
CA ILE A 140 7.10 8.86 16.52
C ILE A 140 8.00 9.75 17.39
N TYR A 141 9.30 9.47 17.43
CA TYR A 141 10.26 10.22 18.24
C TYR A 141 10.43 11.68 17.78
N ASN A 142 10.24 11.97 16.49
CA ASN A 142 10.33 13.33 15.96
C ASN A 142 8.97 14.03 15.84
N GLU A 143 7.93 13.49 16.46
CA GLU A 143 6.56 14.03 16.44
C GLU A 143 6.01 14.28 15.02
N LYS A 144 6.48 13.51 14.04
CA LYS A 144 6.01 13.61 12.65
C LYS A 144 4.73 12.82 12.46
N LYS A 145 3.81 13.38 11.70
CA LYS A 145 2.54 12.68 11.37
C LYS A 145 2.80 11.51 10.45
N VAL A 146 2.36 10.33 10.87
CA VAL A 146 2.44 9.08 10.09
C VAL A 146 1.13 8.31 10.17
N ILE A 147 0.71 7.76 9.04
CA ILE A 147 -0.40 6.80 8.93
C ILE A 147 0.17 5.51 8.37
N ILE A 148 -0.13 4.40 9.00
CA ILE A 148 0.21 3.07 8.52
C ILE A 148 -1.11 2.33 8.29
N GLY A 149 -1.39 2.03 7.04
CA GLY A 149 -2.57 1.27 6.65
C GLY A 149 -2.19 0.08 5.77
N GLY A 150 -3.07 -0.89 5.66
CA GLY A 150 -2.81 -2.05 4.81
C GLY A 150 -3.36 -3.34 5.38
N ASP A 151 -2.84 -4.46 4.86
CA ASP A 151 -3.12 -5.80 5.31
C ASP A 151 -1.97 -6.30 6.21
N PHE A 152 -2.22 -6.36 7.49
CA PHE A 152 -1.23 -6.76 8.49
C PHE A 152 -1.13 -8.28 8.67
N ASN A 153 -2.02 -9.06 8.08
CA ASN A 153 -2.04 -10.54 8.22
C ASN A 153 -1.98 -11.01 9.69
N VAL A 154 -2.65 -10.31 10.58
CA VAL A 154 -2.82 -10.69 11.99
C VAL A 154 -4.28 -11.04 12.24
N LEU A 155 -4.50 -12.10 13.01
CA LEU A 155 -5.82 -12.57 13.45
C LEU A 155 -5.95 -12.30 14.94
#